data_df496ba2eade2784fc137c13ed6d83be
#
_entry.id   df496ba2eade2784fc137c13ed6d83be
#
_cell.length_a   1.000
_cell.length_b   1.000
_cell.length_c   1.000
_cell.angle_alpha   90.00
_cell.angle_beta   90.00
_cell.angle_gamma   90.00
#
_symmetry.space_group_name_H-M   'P 1'
#
loop_
_entity.id
_entity.type
_entity.pdbx_description
1 polymer ?
#
loop_
_entity_poly.entity_id
_entity_poly.type
_entity_poly.pdbx_seq_one_letter_code
_entity_poly.pdbx_strand_id
1 'polypeptide(L)'
;MDAARTMEIKDNTFSRQFETIVDQGLVSVEYSFQEKKIFLTKINVPETFEDEEFVSNFLKNIMEIAIERKFKVVPILPKIVVFFKKNPVYKELLPPGIRL
;
A
#
# COMPACT_ATOMS: atom_id res chain seq x y z
N MET A 1 -0.58 10.37 -18.06
CA MET A 1 0.27 9.53 -17.20
C MET A 1 -0.07 9.78 -15.74
N ASP A 2 -0.23 8.74 -15.00
CA ASP A 2 -0.50 8.85 -13.57
C ASP A 2 0.80 9.14 -12.83
N ALA A 3 0.87 10.27 -12.12
CA ALA A 3 2.06 10.66 -11.38
C ALA A 3 2.46 9.60 -10.34
N ALA A 4 1.48 8.89 -9.78
CA ALA A 4 1.77 7.84 -8.80
C ALA A 4 2.60 6.71 -9.40
N ARG A 5 2.50 6.50 -10.71
CA ARG A 5 3.23 5.40 -11.36
C ARG A 5 4.69 5.71 -11.63
N THR A 6 5.16 6.90 -11.31
CA THR A 6 6.57 7.23 -11.48
C THR A 6 7.42 6.82 -10.28
N MET A 7 6.78 6.40 -9.19
CA MET A 7 7.49 5.99 -7.97
C MET A 7 8.11 4.61 -8.15
N GLU A 8 9.37 4.49 -7.79
CA GLU A 8 10.04 3.19 -7.81
C GLU A 8 9.73 2.42 -6.54
N ILE A 9 9.09 1.28 -6.71
CA ILE A 9 8.73 0.42 -5.60
C ILE A 9 9.34 -0.95 -5.82
N LYS A 10 10.06 -1.43 -4.81
CA LYS A 10 10.59 -2.78 -4.81
C LYS A 10 9.66 -3.68 -4.00
N ASP A 11 9.26 -4.80 -4.58
CA ASP A 11 8.57 -5.84 -3.83
C ASP A 11 9.61 -6.78 -3.25
N ASN A 12 9.97 -6.57 -1.99
CA ASN A 12 10.93 -7.41 -1.30
C ASN A 12 10.20 -8.64 -0.78
N THR A 13 10.16 -9.68 -1.60
CA THR A 13 9.40 -10.89 -1.26
C THR A 13 10.02 -11.67 -0.11
N PHE A 14 11.32 -11.53 0.08
CA PHE A 14 12.00 -12.19 1.21
C PHE A 14 11.52 -11.62 2.55
N SER A 15 11.45 -10.30 2.63
CA SER A 15 10.98 -9.63 3.84
C SER A 15 9.47 -9.38 3.86
N ARG A 16 8.80 -9.69 2.77
CA ARG A 16 7.36 -9.48 2.60
C ARG A 16 6.97 -8.04 2.85
N GLN A 17 7.57 -7.15 2.09
CA GLN A 17 7.24 -5.73 2.16
C GLN A 17 7.49 -5.04 0.83
N PHE A 18 6.67 -4.03 0.53
CA PHE A 18 6.94 -3.09 -0.54
C PHE A 18 7.83 -2.00 0.02
N GLU A 19 8.82 -1.57 -0.75
CA GLU A 19 9.83 -0.62 -0.30
C GLU A 19 10.04 0.50 -1.28
N THR A 20 10.28 1.68 -0.77
CA THR A 20 10.79 2.78 -1.57
C THR A 20 11.76 3.60 -0.70
N ILE A 21 12.70 4.26 -1.35
CA ILE A 21 13.74 5.00 -0.65
C ILE A 21 13.48 6.50 -0.76
N VAL A 22 13.55 7.18 0.36
CA VAL A 22 13.50 8.64 0.44
C VAL A 22 14.80 9.15 1.05
N ASP A 23 15.00 10.46 1.08
CA ASP A 23 16.24 11.03 1.64
C ASP A 23 16.48 10.60 3.09
N GLN A 24 15.42 10.47 3.86
CA GLN A 24 15.52 10.11 5.28
C GLN A 24 15.75 8.63 5.51
N GLY A 25 15.56 7.78 4.49
CA GLY A 25 15.76 6.34 4.63
C GLY A 25 14.72 5.53 3.87
N LEU A 26 14.35 4.39 4.43
CA LEU A 26 13.45 3.44 3.80
C LEU A 26 12.01 3.64 4.28
N VAL A 27 11.10 3.72 3.32
CA VAL A 27 9.65 3.66 3.59
C VAL A 27 9.18 2.29 3.13
N SER A 28 8.45 1.56 3.97
CA SER A 28 7.99 0.24 3.61
C SER A 28 6.59 -0.03 4.13
N VAL A 29 5.90 -0.95 3.43
CA VAL A 29 4.62 -1.48 3.86
C VAL A 29 4.75 -2.99 3.89
N GLU A 30 4.66 -3.55 5.09
CA GLU A 30 4.75 -4.99 5.27
C GLU A 30 3.42 -5.64 4.94
N TYR A 31 3.48 -6.83 4.40
CA TYR A 31 2.27 -7.54 4.02
C TYR A 31 2.37 -9.03 4.33
N SER A 32 1.22 -9.67 4.42
CA SER A 32 1.13 -11.12 4.30
C SER A 32 0.21 -11.42 3.13
N PHE A 33 0.31 -12.63 2.59
CA PHE A 33 -0.39 -12.98 1.38
C PHE A 33 -1.04 -14.36 1.54
N GLN A 34 -2.32 -14.46 1.20
CA GLN A 34 -3.05 -15.70 1.33
C GLN A 34 -4.21 -15.73 0.33
N GLU A 35 -4.24 -16.74 -0.53
CA GLU A 35 -5.33 -16.96 -1.45
C GLU A 35 -5.69 -15.74 -2.30
N LYS A 36 -4.67 -15.12 -2.88
CA LYS A 36 -4.83 -13.91 -3.71
C LYS A 36 -5.36 -12.71 -2.95
N LYS A 37 -5.25 -12.73 -1.63
CA LYS A 37 -5.54 -11.59 -0.77
C LYS A 37 -4.24 -11.11 -0.15
N ILE A 38 -4.01 -9.82 -0.21
CA ILE A 38 -2.84 -9.21 0.41
C ILE A 38 -3.31 -8.43 1.64
N PHE A 39 -2.68 -8.71 2.78
CA PHE A 39 -3.00 -8.09 4.05
C PHE A 39 -1.87 -7.10 4.33
N LEU A 40 -2.18 -5.82 4.31
CA LEU A 40 -1.18 -4.78 4.59
C LEU A 40 -1.11 -4.61 6.11
N THR A 41 -0.02 -5.10 6.69
CA THR A 41 0.05 -5.30 8.14
C THR A 41 0.76 -4.21 8.90
N LYS A 42 1.66 -3.47 8.25
CA LYS A 42 2.43 -2.45 8.94
C LYS A 42 3.01 -1.44 7.95
N ILE A 43 3.00 -0.17 8.34
CA ILE A 43 3.64 0.89 7.57
C ILE A 43 4.83 1.38 8.37
N ASN A 44 6.02 1.38 7.77
CA ASN A 44 7.24 1.83 8.41
C ASN A 44 7.78 3.04 7.67
N VAL A 45 8.04 4.11 8.41
CA VAL A 45 8.66 5.31 7.86
C VAL A 45 9.85 5.70 8.73
N PRO A 46 10.85 6.40 8.18
CA PRO A 46 11.95 6.91 8.99
C PRO A 46 11.43 7.85 10.08
N GLU A 47 12.13 7.91 11.21
CA GLU A 47 11.68 8.65 12.37
C GLU A 47 11.36 10.12 12.08
N THR A 48 12.13 10.74 11.21
CA THR A 48 11.95 12.15 10.89
C THR A 48 11.06 12.39 9.68
N PHE A 49 10.48 11.35 9.10
CA PHE A 49 9.69 11.47 7.87
C PHE A 49 8.23 11.75 8.22
N GLU A 50 7.71 12.87 7.71
CA GLU A 50 6.35 13.31 8.03
C GLU A 50 5.50 13.61 6.80
N ASP A 51 5.95 13.21 5.62
CA ASP A 51 5.23 13.52 4.37
C ASP A 51 4.07 12.53 4.15
N GLU A 52 2.90 12.92 4.65
CA GLU A 52 1.69 12.10 4.51
C GLU A 52 1.24 11.95 3.06
N GLU A 53 1.49 12.96 2.24
CA GLU A 53 1.13 12.88 0.83
C GLU A 53 1.98 11.83 0.11
N PHE A 54 3.26 11.75 0.46
CA PHE A 54 4.13 10.72 -0.10
C PHE A 54 3.62 9.33 0.28
N VAL A 55 3.25 9.13 1.55
CA VAL A 55 2.73 7.84 2.00
C VAL A 55 1.45 7.48 1.24
N SER A 56 0.57 8.46 1.05
CA SER A 56 -0.65 8.23 0.28
C SER A 56 -0.33 7.80 -1.15
N ASN A 57 0.64 8.46 -1.80
CA ASN A 57 1.05 8.09 -3.16
C ASN A 57 1.69 6.71 -3.19
N PHE A 58 2.46 6.35 -2.18
CA PHE A 58 3.03 5.02 -2.05
C PHE A 58 1.92 3.96 -1.98
N LEU A 59 0.90 4.22 -1.16
CA LEU A 59 -0.24 3.31 -1.06
C LEU A 59 -0.99 3.20 -2.38
N LYS A 60 -1.16 4.30 -3.11
CA LYS A 60 -1.81 4.26 -4.44
C LYS A 60 -1.02 3.36 -5.39
N ASN A 61 0.30 3.46 -5.37
CA ASN A 61 1.13 2.58 -6.20
C ASN A 61 0.98 1.12 -5.81
N ILE A 62 0.88 0.82 -4.53
CA ILE A 62 0.65 -0.54 -4.05
C ILE A 62 -0.70 -1.04 -4.55
N MET A 63 -1.74 -0.20 -4.51
CA MET A 63 -3.05 -0.58 -5.02
C MET A 63 -2.99 -0.90 -6.52
N GLU A 64 -2.23 -0.12 -7.31
CA GLU A 64 -2.06 -0.40 -8.72
C GLU A 64 -1.36 -1.73 -8.96
N ILE A 65 -0.38 -2.06 -8.13
CA ILE A 65 0.28 -3.37 -8.20
C ILE A 65 -0.73 -4.49 -7.92
N ALA A 66 -1.59 -4.30 -6.92
CA ALA A 66 -2.63 -5.29 -6.59
C ALA A 66 -3.59 -5.48 -7.76
N ILE A 67 -3.98 -4.38 -8.42
CA ILE A 67 -4.85 -4.46 -9.60
C ILE A 67 -4.17 -5.26 -10.71
N GLU A 68 -2.91 -4.96 -11.01
CA GLU A 68 -2.15 -5.66 -12.05
C GLU A 68 -2.04 -7.16 -11.78
N ARG A 69 -1.82 -7.52 -10.52
CA ARG A 69 -1.64 -8.91 -10.12
C ARG A 69 -2.96 -9.60 -9.78
N LYS A 70 -4.06 -8.87 -9.85
CA LYS A 70 -5.41 -9.39 -9.57
C LYS A 70 -5.55 -9.90 -8.14
N PHE A 71 -4.97 -9.17 -7.19
CA PHE A 71 -5.12 -9.45 -5.77
C PHE A 71 -6.23 -8.60 -5.17
N LYS A 72 -6.89 -9.11 -4.12
CA LYS A 72 -7.72 -8.30 -3.26
C LYS A 72 -6.88 -7.77 -2.10
N VAL A 73 -7.27 -6.63 -1.54
CA VAL A 73 -6.56 -5.99 -0.45
C VAL A 73 -7.41 -6.01 0.81
N VAL A 74 -6.87 -6.56 1.89
CA VAL A 74 -7.56 -6.60 3.18
C VAL A 74 -6.97 -5.51 4.07
N PRO A 75 -7.73 -4.46 4.40
CA PRO A 75 -7.23 -3.36 5.23
C PRO A 75 -7.29 -3.75 6.70
N ILE A 76 -6.12 -3.95 7.31
CA ILE A 76 -6.01 -4.26 8.73
C ILE A 76 -5.73 -2.99 9.54
N LEU A 77 -4.85 -2.14 9.02
CA LEU A 77 -4.44 -0.93 9.73
C LEU A 77 -5.47 0.18 9.59
N PRO A 78 -5.74 0.93 10.67
CA PRO A 78 -6.64 2.09 10.57
C PRO A 78 -6.22 3.08 9.49
N LYS A 79 -4.93 3.30 9.29
CA LYS A 79 -4.43 4.20 8.26
C LYS A 79 -4.83 3.73 6.86
N ILE A 80 -4.83 2.43 6.62
CA ILE A 80 -5.25 1.87 5.34
C ILE A 80 -6.77 2.01 5.17
N VAL A 81 -7.53 1.81 6.23
CA VAL A 81 -8.98 2.02 6.20
C VAL A 81 -9.29 3.47 5.79
N VAL A 82 -8.61 4.43 6.41
CA VAL A 82 -8.78 5.85 6.07
C VAL A 82 -8.41 6.10 4.61
N PHE A 83 -7.33 5.46 4.14
CA PHE A 83 -6.91 5.58 2.75
C PHE A 83 -8.04 5.17 1.79
N PHE A 84 -8.68 4.03 2.04
CA PHE A 84 -9.78 3.57 1.19
C PHE A 84 -10.97 4.53 1.23
N LYS A 85 -11.26 5.11 2.39
CA LYS A 85 -12.35 6.07 2.50
C LYS A 85 -12.08 7.35 1.72
N LYS A 86 -10.82 7.77 1.66
CA LYS A 86 -10.41 8.96 0.91
C LYS A 86 -10.24 8.69 -0.58
N ASN A 87 -10.06 7.43 -0.96
CA ASN A 87 -9.81 7.03 -2.34
C ASN A 87 -10.78 5.91 -2.74
N PRO A 88 -12.07 6.23 -2.85
CA PRO A 88 -13.08 5.20 -3.08
C PRO A 88 -12.92 4.42 -4.38
N VAL A 89 -12.16 4.95 -5.34
CA VAL A 89 -11.89 4.24 -6.59
C VAL A 89 -11.21 2.90 -6.34
N TYR A 90 -10.48 2.75 -5.23
CA TYR A 90 -9.79 1.49 -4.90
C TYR A 90 -10.66 0.52 -4.09
N LYS A 91 -11.88 0.90 -3.73
CA LYS A 91 -12.75 0.01 -2.95
C LYS A 91 -13.09 -1.28 -3.67
N GLU A 92 -12.97 -1.31 -4.99
CA GLU A 92 -13.18 -2.54 -5.75
C GLU A 92 -12.13 -3.62 -5.43
N LEU A 93 -11.00 -3.23 -4.83
CA LEU A 93 -9.99 -4.18 -4.38
C LEU A 93 -10.38 -4.90 -3.09
N LEU A 94 -11.39 -4.41 -2.38
CA LEU A 94 -11.80 -5.02 -1.12
C LEU A 94 -12.47 -6.37 -1.39
N PRO A 95 -12.19 -7.39 -0.56
CA PRO A 95 -12.86 -8.69 -0.70
C PRO A 95 -14.36 -8.56 -0.44
N PRO A 96 -15.16 -9.47 -0.97
CA PRO A 96 -16.60 -9.50 -0.66
C PRO A 96 -16.82 -9.56 0.85
N GLY A 97 -17.79 -8.79 1.33
CA GLY A 97 -18.11 -8.77 2.75
C GLY A 97 -17.41 -7.68 3.56
N ILE A 98 -16.37 -7.07 3.01
CA ILE A 98 -15.70 -5.94 3.66
C ILE A 98 -16.28 -4.65 3.09
N ARG A 99 -16.83 -3.82 3.97
CA ARG A 99 -17.41 -2.53 3.61
C ARG A 99 -16.79 -1.43 4.45
N LEU A 100 -16.39 -0.37 3.80
CA LEU A 100 -15.80 0.79 4.48
C LEU A 100 -16.59 2.06 4.19
#